data_d374b145a2b5a12c03fb61ccc1f20091
#
_entry.id   d374b145a2b5a12c03fb61ccc1f20091
#
_cell.length_a   1.000
_cell.length_b   1.000
_cell.length_c   1.000
_cell.angle_alpha   90.00
_cell.angle_beta   90.00
_cell.angle_gamma   90.00
#
_symmetry.space_group_name_H-M   'P 1'
#
loop_
_entity.id
_entity.type
_entity.pdbx_description
1 polymer ?
#
loop_
_entity_poly.entity_id
_entity_poly.type
_entity_poly.pdbx_seq_one_letter_code
_entity_poly.pdbx_strand_id
1 'polypeptide(L)'
;MAEVTLQNISKVYDDVDKKRGRKKAIEDISFTVHDKEFMVIVGPSGCGKSTLLRMIAGLEDISEGTLAIDGKIINDLSPRDRDIAMVFQNYALYPHMTVYDNMAFGLKLKKFSRSEIKERVMQTAKLLEIEDELYRKPKTLSGGQRQRVAIGRAIIRRPKVFLFDEPLSNLDAKLRSQMRIELQKLHREINATMIYVTHDQTEAMTLGNRIAVLNKGQLMQLDTPLQLYKHPDNRFVAGFIGSPTMNFIKGILKKNGGNFFLEVSTDYTIPVGSEIPAPFENKIGKELEIGIRPENIIISDQKDISTDESLLEVMAYENMGNEQLVYLSLKSQTLIARRSAQDSVEIGLKFFVRFPADKLIFINPENGEVFHKR
;
A
#
# COMPACT_ATOMS: atom_id res chain seq x y z
N MET A 1 -7.48 -13.63 21.97
CA MET A 1 -7.56 -12.51 21.04
C MET A 1 -6.15 -11.95 20.85
N ALA A 2 -5.76 -11.58 19.62
CA ALA A 2 -4.37 -11.22 19.37
C ALA A 2 -4.28 -9.79 18.80
N GLU A 3 -4.39 -8.82 19.70
CA GLU A 3 -4.12 -7.42 19.40
C GLU A 3 -2.62 -7.14 19.44
N VAL A 4 -2.10 -6.38 18.47
CA VAL A 4 -0.70 -5.95 18.43
C VAL A 4 -0.63 -4.45 18.55
N THR A 5 -0.03 -3.94 19.62
CA THR A 5 0.07 -2.51 19.90
C THR A 5 1.51 -2.03 19.80
N LEU A 6 1.73 -1.03 18.96
CA LEU A 6 2.99 -0.32 18.80
C LEU A 6 2.83 1.07 19.45
N GLN A 7 3.74 1.46 20.35
CA GLN A 7 3.73 2.77 21.01
C GLN A 7 5.11 3.41 20.91
N ASN A 8 5.20 4.51 20.17
CA ASN A 8 6.41 5.33 19.97
C ASN A 8 7.62 4.50 19.51
N ILE A 9 7.36 3.50 18.65
CA ILE A 9 8.40 2.59 18.17
C ILE A 9 9.39 3.34 17.29
N SER A 10 10.67 3.29 17.67
CA SER A 10 11.78 3.83 16.90
C SER A 10 12.90 2.80 16.72
N LYS A 11 13.58 2.87 15.57
CA LYS A 11 14.80 2.11 15.28
C LYS A 11 15.88 3.02 14.78
N VAL A 12 16.99 3.01 15.50
CA VAL A 12 18.20 3.74 15.17
C VAL A 12 19.31 2.74 14.90
N TYR A 13 19.99 2.87 13.77
CA TYR A 13 21.21 2.14 13.47
C TYR A 13 22.40 3.06 13.73
N ASP A 14 23.37 2.56 14.47
CA ASP A 14 24.67 3.24 14.59
C ASP A 14 25.42 3.08 13.27
N ASP A 15 25.76 4.20 12.63
CA ASP A 15 26.53 4.16 11.38
C ASP A 15 27.97 3.72 11.70
N VAL A 16 28.43 2.69 11.01
CA VAL A 16 29.82 2.17 11.14
C VAL A 16 30.84 3.23 10.73
N ASP A 17 30.44 4.14 9.82
CA ASP A 17 31.19 5.33 9.45
C ASP A 17 30.76 6.54 10.30
N LYS A 18 31.49 6.83 11.37
CA LYS A 18 31.25 7.95 12.32
C LYS A 18 31.03 9.34 11.67
N LYS A 19 31.17 9.46 10.34
CA LYS A 19 31.00 10.70 9.57
C LYS A 19 29.55 11.02 9.17
N ARG A 20 28.61 10.07 9.20
CA ARG A 20 27.21 10.27 8.71
C ARG A 20 26.16 10.38 9.82
N GLY A 21 26.53 10.16 11.09
CA GLY A 21 25.60 10.23 12.21
C GLY A 21 24.67 9.02 12.31
N ARG A 22 23.80 9.01 13.33
CA ARG A 22 22.81 7.95 13.55
C ARG A 22 21.71 8.02 12.48
N LYS A 23 21.43 6.91 11.81
CA LYS A 23 20.35 6.81 10.83
C LYS A 23 19.10 6.24 11.51
N LYS A 24 18.03 7.03 11.63
CA LYS A 24 16.72 6.53 12.01
C LYS A 24 16.10 5.80 10.84
N ALA A 25 15.83 4.50 11.01
CA ALA A 25 15.14 3.68 10.03
C ALA A 25 13.62 3.66 10.28
N ILE A 26 13.21 3.81 11.53
CA ILE A 26 11.84 3.96 12.01
C ILE A 26 11.85 5.09 13.05
N GLU A 27 10.86 5.95 12.98
CA GLU A 27 10.74 7.13 13.84
C GLU A 27 9.32 7.28 14.37
N ASP A 28 9.18 7.07 15.68
CA ASP A 28 7.97 7.34 16.46
C ASP A 28 6.67 6.75 15.87
N ILE A 29 6.68 5.48 15.53
CA ILE A 29 5.50 4.81 14.98
C ILE A 29 4.60 4.30 16.11
N SER A 30 3.34 4.73 16.09
CA SER A 30 2.31 4.31 17.03
C SER A 30 1.03 3.93 16.29
N PHE A 31 0.60 2.68 16.44
CA PHE A 31 -0.73 2.19 16.02
C PHE A 31 -1.04 0.84 16.65
N THR A 32 -2.32 0.46 16.55
CA THR A 32 -2.81 -0.84 17.01
C THR A 32 -3.37 -1.63 15.85
N VAL A 33 -2.96 -2.90 15.74
CA VAL A 33 -3.59 -3.91 14.89
C VAL A 33 -4.58 -4.67 15.75
N HIS A 34 -5.86 -4.59 15.40
CA HIS A 34 -6.92 -5.21 16.19
C HIS A 34 -6.96 -6.74 16.01
N ASP A 35 -7.64 -7.41 16.94
CA ASP A 35 -7.84 -8.87 16.83
C ASP A 35 -8.51 -9.23 15.51
N LYS A 36 -7.96 -10.25 14.83
CA LYS A 36 -8.45 -10.76 13.53
C LYS A 36 -8.38 -9.76 12.38
N GLU A 37 -7.67 -8.68 12.54
CA GLU A 37 -7.45 -7.69 11.49
C GLU A 37 -6.40 -8.15 10.48
N PHE A 38 -6.65 -7.87 9.20
CA PHE A 38 -5.64 -7.93 8.15
C PHE A 38 -5.06 -6.52 7.97
N MET A 39 -3.96 -6.23 8.65
CA MET A 39 -3.25 -4.96 8.56
C MET A 39 -2.20 -5.03 7.44
N VAL A 40 -2.23 -4.09 6.51
CA VAL A 40 -1.19 -3.97 5.48
C VAL A 40 -0.29 -2.78 5.77
N ILE A 41 1.02 -2.99 5.67
CA ILE A 41 2.04 -1.94 5.76
C ILE A 41 2.60 -1.73 4.36
N VAL A 42 2.42 -0.53 3.80
CA VAL A 42 2.83 -0.20 2.44
C VAL A 42 3.70 1.05 2.40
N GLY A 43 4.53 1.19 1.37
CA GLY A 43 5.38 2.38 1.17
C GLY A 43 6.52 2.10 0.19
N PRO A 44 7.28 3.13 -0.21
CA PRO A 44 8.42 2.99 -1.13
C PRO A 44 9.49 2.03 -0.61
N SER A 45 10.35 1.56 -1.51
CA SER A 45 11.51 0.76 -1.11
C SER A 45 12.41 1.52 -0.13
N GLY A 46 12.86 0.85 0.93
CA GLY A 46 13.73 1.45 1.93
C GLY A 46 13.04 2.38 2.94
N CYS A 47 11.70 2.48 2.97
CA CYS A 47 10.99 3.32 3.95
C CYS A 47 10.85 2.71 5.35
N GLY A 48 11.37 1.48 5.60
CA GLY A 48 11.37 0.86 6.93
C GLY A 48 10.38 -0.29 7.15
N LYS A 49 9.53 -0.67 6.18
CA LYS A 49 8.49 -1.72 6.32
C LYS A 49 9.02 -3.04 6.89
N SER A 50 10.02 -3.64 6.23
CA SER A 50 10.59 -4.92 6.67
C SER A 50 11.33 -4.78 8.01
N THR A 51 11.91 -3.61 8.31
CA THR A 51 12.50 -3.33 9.63
C THR A 51 11.42 -3.38 10.71
N LEU A 52 10.28 -2.69 10.49
CA LEU A 52 9.15 -2.70 11.41
C LEU A 52 8.61 -4.12 11.62
N LEU A 53 8.42 -4.86 10.52
CA LEU A 53 7.96 -6.25 10.60
C LEU A 53 8.94 -7.15 11.37
N ARG A 54 10.26 -6.97 11.15
CA ARG A 54 11.30 -7.72 11.86
C ARG A 54 11.37 -7.37 13.35
N MET A 55 11.12 -6.12 13.73
CA MET A 55 10.98 -5.74 15.13
C MET A 55 9.79 -6.42 15.78
N ILE A 56 8.63 -6.49 15.09
CA ILE A 56 7.46 -7.25 15.58
C ILE A 56 7.81 -8.74 15.73
N ALA A 57 8.59 -9.29 14.79
CA ALA A 57 9.04 -10.68 14.82
C ALA A 57 10.10 -10.96 15.89
N GLY A 58 10.74 -9.94 16.47
CA GLY A 58 11.89 -10.10 17.38
C GLY A 58 13.18 -10.50 16.67
N LEU A 59 13.25 -10.30 15.36
CA LEU A 59 14.44 -10.49 14.53
C LEU A 59 15.30 -9.22 14.44
N GLU A 60 14.78 -8.12 14.97
CA GLU A 60 15.45 -6.82 15.05
C GLU A 60 15.06 -6.19 16.38
N ASP A 61 16.03 -5.61 17.09
CA ASP A 61 15.81 -4.95 18.37
C ASP A 61 15.12 -3.60 18.19
N ILE A 62 14.25 -3.26 19.13
CA ILE A 62 13.59 -1.96 19.22
C ILE A 62 14.54 -1.01 19.95
N SER A 63 14.81 0.20 19.38
CA SER A 63 15.68 1.19 20.04
C SER A 63 14.91 2.00 21.10
N GLU A 64 13.65 2.36 20.80
CA GLU A 64 12.77 3.13 21.69
C GLU A 64 11.33 2.68 21.49
N GLY A 65 10.49 2.89 22.51
CA GLY A 65 9.07 2.57 22.49
C GLY A 65 8.72 1.19 22.99
N THR A 66 7.45 0.85 22.91
CA THR A 66 6.89 -0.38 23.49
C THR A 66 6.09 -1.15 22.46
N LEU A 67 6.36 -2.44 22.35
CA LEU A 67 5.60 -3.39 21.52
C LEU A 67 4.90 -4.39 22.44
N ALA A 68 3.59 -4.56 22.25
CA ALA A 68 2.79 -5.51 23.02
C ALA A 68 1.94 -6.41 22.13
N ILE A 69 1.72 -7.66 22.58
CA ILE A 69 0.72 -8.60 22.01
C ILE A 69 -0.23 -8.98 23.14
N ASP A 70 -1.54 -8.79 22.95
CA ASP A 70 -2.58 -9.00 23.97
C ASP A 70 -2.26 -8.28 25.29
N GLY A 71 -1.78 -7.04 25.21
CA GLY A 71 -1.38 -6.24 26.37
C GLY A 71 -0.08 -6.66 27.05
N LYS A 72 0.54 -7.76 26.62
CA LYS A 72 1.84 -8.21 27.13
C LYS A 72 2.97 -7.57 26.35
N ILE A 73 3.86 -6.84 27.02
CA ILE A 73 5.08 -6.28 26.43
C ILE A 73 5.99 -7.42 25.97
N ILE A 74 6.48 -7.34 24.74
CA ILE A 74 7.29 -8.39 24.10
C ILE A 74 8.66 -7.89 23.60
N ASN A 75 9.07 -6.67 23.97
CA ASN A 75 10.34 -6.09 23.51
C ASN A 75 11.51 -7.06 23.66
N ASP A 76 11.67 -7.63 24.87
CA ASP A 76 12.80 -8.49 25.25
C ASP A 76 12.54 -9.98 24.98
N LEU A 77 11.38 -10.34 24.44
CA LEU A 77 11.07 -11.73 24.13
C LEU A 77 11.76 -12.17 22.85
N SER A 78 12.36 -13.37 22.90
CA SER A 78 12.94 -13.99 21.70
C SER A 78 11.85 -14.27 20.65
N PRO A 79 12.18 -14.36 19.34
CA PRO A 79 11.20 -14.69 18.29
C PRO A 79 10.39 -15.97 18.57
N ARG A 80 11.02 -16.94 19.24
CA ARG A 80 10.40 -18.23 19.59
C ARG A 80 9.25 -18.06 20.59
N ASP A 81 9.36 -17.09 21.50
CA ASP A 81 8.48 -16.92 22.65
C ASP A 81 7.35 -15.90 22.39
N ARG A 82 7.32 -15.26 21.20
CA ARG A 82 6.32 -14.25 20.80
C ARG A 82 5.00 -14.84 20.28
N ASP A 83 4.91 -16.18 20.11
CA ASP A 83 3.76 -16.89 19.53
C ASP A 83 3.29 -16.34 18.18
N ILE A 84 4.24 -16.04 17.32
CA ILE A 84 4.05 -15.54 15.97
C ILE A 84 4.56 -16.53 14.93
N ALA A 85 4.10 -16.39 13.68
CA ALA A 85 4.69 -17.07 12.53
C ALA A 85 4.99 -16.07 11.42
N MET A 86 6.14 -16.20 10.77
CA MET A 86 6.57 -15.31 9.69
C MET A 86 6.74 -16.07 8.39
N VAL A 87 6.20 -15.52 7.32
CA VAL A 87 6.42 -15.94 5.93
C VAL A 87 7.34 -14.92 5.27
N PHE A 88 8.50 -15.37 4.81
CA PHE A 88 9.54 -14.54 4.23
C PHE A 88 9.36 -14.41 2.71
N GLN A 89 9.87 -13.35 2.12
CA GLN A 89 9.86 -13.06 0.69
C GLN A 89 10.43 -14.20 -0.17
N ASN A 90 11.47 -14.90 0.32
CA ASN A 90 12.11 -16.04 -0.37
C ASN A 90 11.55 -17.39 0.09
N TYR A 91 10.38 -17.40 0.76
CA TYR A 91 9.70 -18.58 1.32
C TYR A 91 10.48 -19.30 2.43
N ALA A 92 11.80 -19.21 2.45
CA ALA A 92 12.72 -19.83 3.41
C ALA A 92 12.43 -21.33 3.68
N LEU A 93 12.06 -22.07 2.62
CA LEU A 93 11.83 -23.53 2.71
C LEU A 93 13.16 -24.27 2.85
N TYR A 94 13.16 -25.36 3.61
CA TYR A 94 14.30 -26.25 3.73
C TYR A 94 14.41 -27.11 2.45
N PRO A 95 15.41 -26.91 1.59
CA PRO A 95 15.42 -27.50 0.24
C PRO A 95 15.66 -29.02 0.23
N HIS A 96 16.26 -29.55 1.29
CA HIS A 96 16.53 -30.98 1.46
C HIS A 96 15.35 -31.77 2.03
N MET A 97 14.37 -31.10 2.64
CA MET A 97 13.17 -31.69 3.23
C MET A 97 12.03 -31.78 2.19
N THR A 98 11.14 -32.77 2.36
CA THR A 98 9.87 -32.82 1.63
C THR A 98 8.93 -31.68 2.05
N VAL A 99 7.82 -31.46 1.32
CA VAL A 99 6.75 -30.55 1.74
C VAL A 99 6.21 -30.94 3.13
N TYR A 100 5.91 -32.23 3.32
CA TYR A 100 5.48 -32.78 4.58
C TYR A 100 6.45 -32.42 5.73
N ASP A 101 7.75 -32.66 5.52
CA ASP A 101 8.76 -32.39 6.55
C ASP A 101 8.94 -30.89 6.80
N ASN A 102 8.86 -30.04 5.79
CA ASN A 102 8.87 -28.58 5.94
C ASN A 102 7.71 -28.12 6.85
N MET A 103 6.50 -28.62 6.62
CA MET A 103 5.33 -28.29 7.44
C MET A 103 5.45 -28.87 8.86
N ALA A 104 5.85 -30.13 8.97
CA ALA A 104 5.96 -30.84 10.26
C ALA A 104 7.08 -30.33 11.17
N PHE A 105 8.09 -29.63 10.61
CA PHE A 105 9.34 -29.30 11.32
C PHE A 105 9.10 -28.59 12.65
N GLY A 106 8.27 -27.52 12.65
CA GLY A 106 7.97 -26.75 13.85
C GLY A 106 7.24 -27.56 14.95
N LEU A 107 6.38 -28.52 14.54
CA LEU A 107 5.68 -29.41 15.47
C LEU A 107 6.61 -30.47 16.06
N LYS A 108 7.55 -31.01 15.25
CA LYS A 108 8.60 -31.94 15.71
C LYS A 108 9.46 -31.27 16.79
N LEU A 109 9.86 -30.02 16.62
CA LEU A 109 10.61 -29.27 17.63
C LEU A 109 9.84 -29.05 18.94
N LYS A 110 8.52 -28.87 18.84
CA LYS A 110 7.62 -28.76 20.01
C LYS A 110 7.24 -30.12 20.60
N LYS A 111 7.81 -31.24 20.10
CA LYS A 111 7.61 -32.62 20.56
C LYS A 111 6.14 -33.10 20.49
N PHE A 112 5.36 -32.65 19.51
CA PHE A 112 4.04 -33.23 19.25
C PHE A 112 4.11 -34.71 18.85
N SER A 113 3.05 -35.49 19.11
CA SER A 113 2.98 -36.89 18.71
C SER A 113 2.98 -37.07 17.20
N ARG A 114 3.47 -38.23 16.72
CA ARG A 114 3.47 -38.50 15.26
C ARG A 114 2.07 -38.50 14.64
N SER A 115 1.06 -38.98 15.38
CA SER A 115 -0.33 -38.97 14.93
C SER A 115 -0.87 -37.56 14.79
N GLU A 116 -0.64 -36.69 15.76
CA GLU A 116 -1.08 -35.32 15.75
C GLU A 116 -0.38 -34.50 14.64
N ILE A 117 0.94 -34.72 14.44
CA ILE A 117 1.68 -34.09 13.34
C ILE A 117 1.06 -34.49 12.00
N LYS A 118 0.78 -35.79 11.78
CA LYS A 118 0.19 -36.29 10.54
C LYS A 118 -1.18 -35.65 10.30
N GLU A 119 -2.03 -35.65 11.30
CA GLU A 119 -3.38 -35.07 11.22
C GLU A 119 -3.32 -33.58 10.84
N ARG A 120 -2.53 -32.78 11.58
CA ARG A 120 -2.40 -31.34 11.30
C ARG A 120 -1.80 -31.05 9.93
N VAL A 121 -0.79 -31.84 9.48
CA VAL A 121 -0.22 -31.67 8.14
C VAL A 121 -1.26 -31.96 7.08
N MET A 122 -2.03 -33.05 7.21
CA MET A 122 -3.07 -33.40 6.23
C MET A 122 -4.19 -32.35 6.18
N GLN A 123 -4.67 -31.89 7.34
CA GLN A 123 -5.67 -30.82 7.41
C GLN A 123 -5.18 -29.53 6.75
N THR A 124 -3.94 -29.12 7.05
CA THR A 124 -3.35 -27.91 6.46
C THR A 124 -3.07 -28.07 4.96
N ALA A 125 -2.63 -29.24 4.52
CA ALA A 125 -2.40 -29.54 3.11
C ALA A 125 -3.71 -29.45 2.31
N LYS A 126 -4.79 -30.00 2.86
CA LYS A 126 -6.14 -29.91 2.26
C LYS A 126 -6.62 -28.48 2.18
N LEU A 127 -6.48 -27.68 3.26
CA LEU A 127 -6.83 -26.26 3.29
C LEU A 127 -6.13 -25.46 2.18
N LEU A 128 -4.88 -25.82 1.86
CA LEU A 128 -4.04 -25.13 0.89
C LEU A 128 -4.00 -25.81 -0.49
N GLU A 129 -4.77 -26.88 -0.70
CA GLU A 129 -4.83 -27.65 -1.96
C GLU A 129 -3.43 -28.11 -2.41
N ILE A 130 -2.64 -28.73 -1.50
CA ILE A 130 -1.27 -29.23 -1.76
C ILE A 130 -1.06 -30.65 -1.27
N GLU A 131 -2.13 -31.45 -1.15
CA GLU A 131 -2.02 -32.86 -0.70
C GLU A 131 -1.11 -33.69 -1.60
N ASP A 132 -1.22 -33.53 -2.92
CA ASP A 132 -0.44 -34.28 -3.93
C ASP A 132 1.04 -33.94 -3.90
N GLU A 133 1.42 -32.78 -3.29
CA GLU A 133 2.78 -32.28 -3.23
C GLU A 133 3.53 -32.72 -1.95
N LEU A 134 2.85 -33.33 -0.98
CA LEU A 134 3.40 -33.58 0.36
C LEU A 134 4.76 -34.32 0.36
N TYR A 135 4.97 -35.22 -0.57
CA TYR A 135 6.22 -36.02 -0.65
C TYR A 135 7.25 -35.46 -1.64
N ARG A 136 6.94 -34.36 -2.30
CA ARG A 136 7.84 -33.65 -3.22
C ARG A 136 8.80 -32.75 -2.45
N LYS A 137 9.91 -32.37 -3.10
CA LYS A 137 10.88 -31.41 -2.58
C LYS A 137 10.63 -30.00 -3.16
N PRO A 138 10.96 -28.90 -2.44
CA PRO A 138 10.71 -27.54 -2.88
C PRO A 138 11.23 -27.20 -4.29
N LYS A 139 12.34 -27.80 -4.73
CA LYS A 139 12.93 -27.57 -6.05
C LYS A 139 12.03 -28.02 -7.23
N THR A 140 11.09 -28.94 -6.99
CA THR A 140 10.19 -29.48 -8.03
C THR A 140 8.83 -28.78 -8.06
N LEU A 141 8.63 -27.76 -7.21
CA LEU A 141 7.38 -27.03 -7.06
C LEU A 141 7.38 -25.75 -7.90
N SER A 142 6.19 -25.33 -8.36
CA SER A 142 5.98 -23.98 -8.91
C SER A 142 6.15 -22.88 -7.84
N GLY A 143 6.23 -21.63 -8.27
CA GLY A 143 6.31 -20.48 -7.34
C GLY A 143 5.12 -20.45 -6.35
N GLY A 144 3.90 -20.60 -6.86
CA GLY A 144 2.69 -20.61 -6.03
C GLY A 144 2.64 -21.80 -5.07
N GLN A 145 3.03 -23.01 -5.53
CA GLN A 145 3.12 -24.17 -4.66
C GLN A 145 4.15 -23.96 -3.52
N ARG A 146 5.34 -23.40 -3.82
CA ARG A 146 6.31 -23.06 -2.76
C ARG A 146 5.74 -22.08 -1.75
N GLN A 147 4.98 -21.08 -2.21
CA GLN A 147 4.33 -20.11 -1.34
C GLN A 147 3.27 -20.78 -0.46
N ARG A 148 2.39 -21.62 -1.01
CA ARG A 148 1.39 -22.38 -0.23
C ARG A 148 2.07 -23.24 0.85
N VAL A 149 3.20 -23.88 0.54
CA VAL A 149 3.99 -24.63 1.53
C VAL A 149 4.53 -23.71 2.64
N ALA A 150 5.05 -22.53 2.30
CA ALA A 150 5.54 -21.57 3.28
C ALA A 150 4.42 -21.05 4.21
N ILE A 151 3.26 -20.78 3.65
CA ILE A 151 2.04 -20.41 4.39
C ILE A 151 1.61 -21.60 5.28
N GLY A 152 1.57 -22.82 4.75
CA GLY A 152 1.23 -24.03 5.51
C GLY A 152 2.14 -24.27 6.71
N ARG A 153 3.44 -24.03 6.54
CA ARG A 153 4.42 -24.10 7.65
C ARG A 153 4.14 -23.06 8.74
N ALA A 154 3.57 -21.91 8.38
CA ALA A 154 3.15 -20.91 9.36
C ALA A 154 1.84 -21.30 10.05
N ILE A 155 0.81 -21.70 9.29
CA ILE A 155 -0.54 -22.01 9.79
C ILE A 155 -0.55 -23.19 10.75
N ILE A 156 0.20 -24.25 10.43
CA ILE A 156 0.20 -25.50 11.21
C ILE A 156 0.58 -25.29 12.69
N ARG A 157 1.30 -24.21 12.97
CA ARG A 157 1.71 -23.82 14.32
C ARG A 157 0.60 -23.17 15.14
N ARG A 158 -0.49 -22.73 14.47
CA ARG A 158 -1.61 -21.96 15.05
C ARG A 158 -1.12 -20.77 15.89
N PRO A 159 -0.33 -19.86 15.29
CA PRO A 159 0.20 -18.72 16.03
C PRO A 159 -0.91 -17.70 16.31
N LYS A 160 -0.67 -16.79 17.25
CA LYS A 160 -1.56 -15.66 17.53
C LYS A 160 -1.56 -14.62 16.42
N VAL A 161 -0.40 -14.36 15.82
CA VAL A 161 -0.20 -13.34 14.77
C VAL A 161 0.61 -13.92 13.61
N PHE A 162 0.16 -13.66 12.39
CA PHE A 162 0.88 -13.98 11.17
C PHE A 162 1.58 -12.72 10.62
N LEU A 163 2.84 -12.87 10.26
CA LEU A 163 3.64 -11.82 9.64
C LEU A 163 4.04 -12.24 8.23
N PHE A 164 3.83 -11.36 7.23
CA PHE A 164 4.15 -11.62 5.84
C PHE A 164 5.10 -10.53 5.33
N ASP A 165 6.32 -10.89 4.92
CA ASP A 165 7.32 -9.98 4.35
C ASP A 165 7.36 -10.16 2.83
N GLU A 166 6.62 -9.35 2.09
CA GLU A 166 6.49 -9.33 0.63
C GLU A 166 6.30 -10.72 -0.01
N PRO A 167 5.35 -11.54 0.45
CA PRO A 167 5.29 -12.97 0.08
C PRO A 167 4.94 -13.20 -1.40
N LEU A 168 4.34 -12.22 -2.12
CA LEU A 168 3.92 -12.35 -3.51
C LEU A 168 4.89 -11.73 -4.51
N SER A 169 5.95 -11.05 -4.06
CA SER A 169 6.85 -10.28 -4.93
C SER A 169 7.55 -11.10 -6.01
N ASN A 170 7.81 -12.40 -5.75
CA ASN A 170 8.52 -13.30 -6.67
C ASN A 170 7.59 -14.08 -7.62
N LEU A 171 6.31 -13.71 -7.70
CA LEU A 171 5.32 -14.35 -8.56
C LEU A 171 5.02 -13.51 -9.81
N ASP A 172 4.68 -14.18 -10.92
CA ASP A 172 4.12 -13.50 -12.09
C ASP A 172 2.76 -12.87 -11.80
N ALA A 173 2.30 -11.95 -12.65
CA ALA A 173 1.09 -11.15 -12.43
C ALA A 173 -0.19 -11.99 -12.30
N LYS A 174 -0.33 -13.07 -13.10
CA LYS A 174 -1.50 -13.96 -13.07
C LYS A 174 -1.56 -14.72 -11.76
N LEU A 175 -0.44 -15.33 -11.38
CA LEU A 175 -0.35 -16.11 -10.15
C LEU A 175 -0.48 -15.21 -8.92
N ARG A 176 0.08 -13.99 -8.94
CA ARG A 176 -0.06 -12.99 -7.88
C ARG A 176 -1.53 -12.62 -7.66
N SER A 177 -2.29 -12.41 -8.74
CA SER A 177 -3.73 -12.11 -8.65
C SER A 177 -4.52 -13.28 -8.03
N GLN A 178 -4.24 -14.51 -8.41
CA GLN A 178 -4.85 -15.70 -7.84
C GLN A 178 -4.52 -15.84 -6.35
N MET A 179 -3.23 -15.68 -5.98
CA MET A 179 -2.78 -15.81 -4.60
C MET A 179 -3.36 -14.74 -3.66
N ARG A 180 -3.66 -13.52 -4.16
CA ARG A 180 -4.38 -12.52 -3.36
C ARG A 180 -5.77 -13.00 -2.95
N ILE A 181 -6.52 -13.58 -3.89
CA ILE A 181 -7.86 -14.14 -3.62
C ILE A 181 -7.76 -15.28 -2.60
N GLU A 182 -6.76 -16.14 -2.74
CA GLU A 182 -6.52 -17.26 -1.81
C GLU A 182 -6.17 -16.76 -0.39
N LEU A 183 -5.32 -15.73 -0.28
CA LEU A 183 -4.99 -15.12 1.02
C LEU A 183 -6.21 -14.48 1.70
N GLN A 184 -7.11 -13.85 0.94
CA GLN A 184 -8.36 -13.33 1.50
C GLN A 184 -9.28 -14.44 2.02
N LYS A 185 -9.41 -15.56 1.27
CA LYS A 185 -10.18 -16.73 1.72
C LYS A 185 -9.57 -17.30 2.99
N LEU A 186 -8.25 -17.50 2.97
CA LEU A 186 -7.49 -18.05 4.07
C LEU A 186 -7.63 -17.21 5.36
N HIS A 187 -7.54 -15.87 5.24
CA HIS A 187 -7.74 -14.98 6.38
C HIS A 187 -9.13 -15.17 7.03
N ARG A 188 -10.19 -15.26 6.20
CA ARG A 188 -11.56 -15.50 6.68
C ARG A 188 -11.72 -16.86 7.36
N GLU A 189 -11.05 -17.90 6.84
CA GLU A 189 -11.14 -19.26 7.39
C GLU A 189 -10.35 -19.42 8.69
N ILE A 190 -9.14 -18.84 8.74
CA ILE A 190 -8.28 -18.93 9.93
C ILE A 190 -8.74 -17.95 11.01
N ASN A 191 -9.32 -16.82 10.61
CA ASN A 191 -9.83 -15.78 11.52
C ASN A 191 -8.76 -15.32 12.53
N ALA A 192 -7.55 -15.04 12.04
CA ALA A 192 -6.37 -14.67 12.83
C ALA A 192 -5.85 -13.29 12.44
N THR A 193 -5.14 -12.64 13.36
CA THR A 193 -4.50 -11.34 13.11
C THR A 193 -3.33 -11.52 12.15
N MET A 194 -3.32 -10.71 11.07
CA MET A 194 -2.30 -10.75 10.03
C MET A 194 -1.68 -9.38 9.81
N ILE A 195 -0.36 -9.32 9.74
CA ILE A 195 0.40 -8.11 9.36
C ILE A 195 1.17 -8.43 8.09
N TYR A 196 0.90 -7.69 7.04
CA TYR A 196 1.37 -7.94 5.70
C TYR A 196 2.16 -6.73 5.18
N VAL A 197 3.40 -6.95 4.77
CA VAL A 197 4.25 -5.93 4.16
C VAL A 197 4.26 -6.12 2.65
N THR A 198 4.07 -5.03 1.92
CA THR A 198 4.18 -5.01 0.46
C THR A 198 4.64 -3.63 -0.04
N HIS A 199 5.15 -3.59 -1.26
CA HIS A 199 5.32 -2.36 -2.04
C HIS A 199 4.26 -2.23 -3.16
N ASP A 200 3.41 -3.24 -3.35
CA ASP A 200 2.35 -3.27 -4.36
C ASP A 200 1.06 -2.66 -3.76
N GLN A 201 0.62 -1.55 -4.37
CA GLN A 201 -0.58 -0.85 -3.94
C GLN A 201 -1.85 -1.68 -4.17
N THR A 202 -1.89 -2.49 -5.22
CA THR A 202 -3.04 -3.35 -5.52
C THR A 202 -3.21 -4.42 -4.43
N GLU A 203 -2.10 -4.98 -3.95
CA GLU A 203 -2.14 -5.90 -2.80
C GLU A 203 -2.68 -5.19 -1.56
N ALA A 204 -2.15 -4.00 -1.25
CA ALA A 204 -2.58 -3.23 -0.10
C ALA A 204 -4.07 -2.90 -0.15
N MET A 205 -4.54 -2.37 -1.28
CA MET A 205 -5.94 -1.97 -1.47
C MET A 205 -6.93 -3.13 -1.47
N THR A 206 -6.48 -4.34 -1.85
CA THR A 206 -7.36 -5.51 -1.97
C THR A 206 -7.36 -6.40 -0.73
N LEU A 207 -6.23 -6.51 -0.01
CA LEU A 207 -6.10 -7.42 1.13
C LEU A 207 -6.43 -6.76 2.48
N GLY A 208 -6.05 -5.49 2.65
CA GLY A 208 -6.09 -4.82 3.95
C GLY A 208 -7.50 -4.47 4.44
N ASN A 209 -7.80 -4.74 5.71
CA ASN A 209 -8.88 -4.07 6.41
C ASN A 209 -8.51 -2.61 6.66
N ARG A 210 -7.28 -2.37 7.13
CA ARG A 210 -6.62 -1.07 7.18
C ARG A 210 -5.21 -1.16 6.60
N ILE A 211 -4.71 -0.01 6.17
CA ILE A 211 -3.39 0.15 5.55
C ILE A 211 -2.62 1.22 6.31
N ALA A 212 -1.42 0.87 6.76
CA ALA A 212 -0.44 1.80 7.30
C ALA A 212 0.50 2.24 6.16
N VAL A 213 0.42 3.48 5.74
CA VAL A 213 1.30 4.05 4.70
C VAL A 213 2.54 4.61 5.35
N LEU A 214 3.70 4.03 5.04
CA LEU A 214 5.01 4.45 5.57
C LEU A 214 5.81 5.23 4.54
N ASN A 215 6.49 6.28 4.99
CA ASN A 215 7.48 7.01 4.21
C ASN A 215 8.65 7.44 5.10
N LYS A 216 9.89 7.18 4.66
CA LYS A 216 11.13 7.60 5.37
C LYS A 216 11.12 7.27 6.87
N GLY A 217 10.59 6.12 7.25
CA GLY A 217 10.54 5.67 8.64
C GLY A 217 9.36 6.20 9.46
N GLN A 218 8.50 7.01 8.89
CA GLN A 218 7.35 7.62 9.56
C GLN A 218 6.03 7.05 9.05
N LEU A 219 5.01 7.02 9.90
CA LEU A 219 3.64 6.69 9.55
C LEU A 219 2.97 7.95 8.97
N MET A 220 2.63 7.90 7.68
CA MET A 220 2.02 9.03 6.97
C MET A 220 0.50 9.09 7.15
N GLN A 221 -0.16 7.93 7.14
CA GLN A 221 -1.61 7.78 7.38
C GLN A 221 -1.93 6.31 7.64
N LEU A 222 -2.93 6.06 8.48
CA LEU A 222 -3.47 4.73 8.77
C LEU A 222 -4.98 4.78 8.65
N ASP A 223 -5.53 4.11 7.65
CA ASP A 223 -6.97 4.08 7.44
C ASP A 223 -7.41 2.87 6.58
N THR A 224 -8.71 2.76 6.33
CA THR A 224 -9.26 1.79 5.37
C THR A 224 -8.79 2.14 3.94
N PRO A 225 -8.71 1.15 3.02
CA PRO A 225 -8.30 1.39 1.64
C PRO A 225 -9.07 2.54 0.98
N LEU A 226 -10.39 2.56 1.14
CA LEU A 226 -11.25 3.55 0.52
C LEU A 226 -11.02 4.96 1.07
N GLN A 227 -10.77 5.10 2.37
CA GLN A 227 -10.46 6.40 3.00
C GLN A 227 -9.12 6.94 2.53
N LEU A 228 -8.07 6.12 2.51
CA LEU A 228 -6.77 6.53 1.95
C LEU A 228 -6.84 7.03 0.52
N TYR A 229 -7.71 6.41 -0.30
CA TYR A 229 -7.89 6.80 -1.69
C TYR A 229 -8.70 8.10 -1.86
N LYS A 230 -9.80 8.23 -1.11
CA LYS A 230 -10.72 9.37 -1.20
C LYS A 230 -10.28 10.58 -0.37
N HIS A 231 -9.71 10.33 0.81
CA HIS A 231 -9.38 11.33 1.82
C HIS A 231 -7.93 11.17 2.30
N PRO A 232 -6.94 11.37 1.40
CA PRO A 232 -5.54 11.39 1.83
C PRO A 232 -5.27 12.59 2.74
N ASP A 233 -4.55 12.39 3.85
CA ASP A 233 -4.21 13.45 4.81
C ASP A 233 -3.10 14.38 4.30
N ASN A 234 -2.26 13.88 3.40
CA ASN A 234 -1.11 14.63 2.92
C ASN A 234 -0.80 14.32 1.44
N ARG A 235 -0.01 15.20 0.84
CA ARG A 235 0.42 15.11 -0.56
C ARG A 235 1.11 13.79 -0.91
N PHE A 236 1.89 13.24 0.06
CA PHE A 236 2.57 11.98 -0.16
C PHE A 236 1.57 10.84 -0.36
N VAL A 237 0.61 10.68 0.55
CA VAL A 237 -0.43 9.64 0.47
C VAL A 237 -1.28 9.84 -0.78
N ALA A 238 -1.69 11.08 -1.10
CA ALA A 238 -2.45 11.43 -2.31
C ALA A 238 -1.74 10.97 -3.59
N GLY A 239 -0.42 11.17 -3.68
CA GLY A 239 0.38 10.77 -4.83
C GLY A 239 0.86 9.34 -4.80
N PHE A 240 0.96 8.71 -3.62
CA PHE A 240 1.40 7.34 -3.49
C PHE A 240 0.26 6.34 -3.73
N ILE A 241 -0.94 6.62 -3.22
CA ILE A 241 -2.10 5.72 -3.36
C ILE A 241 -2.85 6.00 -4.66
N GLY A 242 -2.90 5.00 -5.54
CA GLY A 242 -3.58 5.03 -6.84
C GLY A 242 -2.63 4.75 -8.01
N SER A 243 -3.15 4.05 -9.04
CA SER A 243 -2.43 3.75 -10.29
C SER A 243 -3.38 4.01 -11.45
N PRO A 244 -3.08 5.01 -12.31
CA PRO A 244 -2.00 6.00 -12.19
C PRO A 244 -2.11 6.89 -10.96
N THR A 245 -1.01 7.56 -10.63
CA THR A 245 -0.95 8.49 -9.49
C THR A 245 -1.83 9.72 -9.71
N MET A 246 -2.16 10.42 -8.62
CA MET A 246 -2.88 11.68 -8.68
C MET A 246 -2.10 12.75 -9.48
N ASN A 247 -2.79 13.52 -10.30
CA ASN A 247 -2.22 14.72 -10.92
C ASN A 247 -2.13 15.84 -9.89
N PHE A 248 -0.99 16.52 -9.86
CA PHE A 248 -0.79 17.71 -9.04
C PHE A 248 -0.57 18.91 -9.95
N ILE A 249 -1.35 19.95 -9.76
CA ILE A 249 -1.33 21.17 -10.60
C ILE A 249 -1.05 22.37 -9.71
N LYS A 250 0.01 23.08 -10.02
CA LYS A 250 0.41 24.32 -9.33
C LYS A 250 -0.08 25.53 -10.08
N GLY A 251 -0.48 26.55 -9.35
CA GLY A 251 -0.88 27.82 -9.91
C GLY A 251 -1.12 28.88 -8.84
N ILE A 252 -1.54 30.07 -9.25
CA ILE A 252 -1.85 31.17 -8.34
C ILE A 252 -3.36 31.21 -8.12
N LEU A 253 -3.79 31.18 -6.86
CA LEU A 253 -5.21 31.30 -6.53
C LEU A 253 -5.71 32.71 -6.84
N LYS A 254 -6.74 32.82 -7.66
CA LYS A 254 -7.43 34.05 -8.02
C LYS A 254 -8.90 33.98 -7.65
N LYS A 255 -9.53 35.15 -7.49
CA LYS A 255 -10.98 35.29 -7.27
C LYS A 255 -11.55 36.29 -8.25
N ASN A 256 -12.63 35.93 -8.93
CA ASN A 256 -13.35 36.79 -9.83
C ASN A 256 -14.86 36.50 -9.77
N GLY A 257 -15.70 37.52 -9.59
CA GLY A 257 -17.16 37.37 -9.61
C GLY A 257 -17.75 36.37 -8.59
N GLY A 258 -17.09 36.19 -7.45
CA GLY A 258 -17.52 35.19 -6.44
C GLY A 258 -16.95 33.78 -6.62
N ASN A 259 -16.37 33.46 -7.77
CA ASN A 259 -15.73 32.18 -8.04
C ASN A 259 -14.21 32.24 -7.87
N PHE A 260 -13.63 31.12 -7.49
CA PHE A 260 -12.19 30.94 -7.38
C PHE A 260 -11.65 30.19 -8.59
N PHE A 261 -10.44 30.56 -9.02
CA PHE A 261 -9.72 29.99 -10.14
C PHE A 261 -8.27 29.75 -9.75
N LEU A 262 -7.68 28.69 -10.28
CA LEU A 262 -6.24 28.47 -10.23
C LEU A 262 -5.64 28.94 -11.56
N GLU A 263 -4.89 30.04 -11.53
CA GLU A 263 -4.14 30.55 -12.69
C GLU A 263 -2.84 29.75 -12.82
N VAL A 264 -2.82 28.82 -13.75
CA VAL A 264 -1.62 28.00 -14.05
C VAL A 264 -0.65 28.82 -14.91
N SER A 265 -1.20 29.78 -15.67
CA SER A 265 -0.46 30.73 -16.48
C SER A 265 -1.37 31.86 -16.98
N THR A 266 -0.80 32.84 -17.67
CA THR A 266 -1.54 33.98 -18.28
C THR A 266 -2.72 33.53 -19.14
N ASP A 267 -2.58 32.41 -19.85
CA ASP A 267 -3.58 31.90 -20.80
C ASP A 267 -4.37 30.71 -20.28
N TYR A 268 -4.11 30.27 -19.02
CA TYR A 268 -4.64 29.03 -18.51
C TYR A 268 -5.13 29.17 -17.08
N THR A 269 -6.44 29.07 -16.93
CA THR A 269 -7.10 29.06 -15.60
C THR A 269 -7.95 27.82 -15.43
N ILE A 270 -7.93 27.26 -14.24
CA ILE A 270 -8.76 26.10 -13.84
C ILE A 270 -9.79 26.60 -12.83
N PRO A 271 -11.10 26.48 -13.11
CA PRO A 271 -12.12 26.83 -12.14
C PRO A 271 -12.07 25.88 -10.94
N VAL A 272 -11.94 26.44 -9.75
CA VAL A 272 -11.93 25.66 -8.51
C VAL A 272 -13.23 25.80 -7.70
N GLY A 273 -14.21 26.54 -8.25
CA GLY A 273 -15.57 26.67 -7.73
C GLY A 273 -15.81 27.94 -6.90
N SER A 274 -17.02 28.09 -6.34
CA SER A 274 -17.42 29.23 -5.51
C SER A 274 -16.96 29.12 -4.06
N GLU A 275 -16.61 27.92 -3.62
CA GLU A 275 -16.14 27.64 -2.24
C GLU A 275 -14.78 26.96 -2.28
N ILE A 276 -13.91 27.33 -1.36
CA ILE A 276 -12.60 26.71 -1.13
C ILE A 276 -12.45 26.42 0.36
N PRO A 277 -11.58 25.50 0.78
CA PRO A 277 -11.34 25.26 2.19
C PRO A 277 -10.84 26.52 2.91
N ALA A 278 -11.34 26.78 4.12
CA ALA A 278 -11.09 27.99 4.88
C ALA A 278 -9.61 28.41 5.01
N PRO A 279 -8.62 27.48 5.14
CA PRO A 279 -7.21 27.86 5.20
C PRO A 279 -6.69 28.56 3.94
N PHE A 280 -7.40 28.48 2.82
CA PHE A 280 -6.99 29.08 1.53
C PHE A 280 -7.70 30.40 1.21
N GLU A 281 -8.75 30.78 1.95
CA GLU A 281 -9.47 32.04 1.72
C GLU A 281 -8.55 33.27 1.79
N ASN A 282 -7.56 33.24 2.70
CA ASN A 282 -6.57 34.31 2.88
C ASN A 282 -5.31 34.14 1.98
N LYS A 283 -5.30 33.12 1.09
CA LYS A 283 -4.17 32.84 0.18
C LYS A 283 -4.43 33.30 -1.26
N ILE A 284 -5.42 34.17 -1.48
CA ILE A 284 -5.65 34.78 -2.81
C ILE A 284 -4.40 35.54 -3.24
N GLY A 285 -3.97 35.32 -4.49
CA GLY A 285 -2.72 35.87 -5.04
C GLY A 285 -1.45 35.07 -4.69
N LYS A 286 -1.56 33.99 -3.92
CA LYS A 286 -0.44 33.10 -3.56
C LYS A 286 -0.48 31.80 -4.36
N GLU A 287 0.67 31.11 -4.39
CA GLU A 287 0.77 29.78 -4.99
C GLU A 287 -0.07 28.77 -4.19
N LEU A 288 -0.79 27.94 -4.92
CA LEU A 288 -1.58 26.82 -4.44
C LEU A 288 -1.29 25.60 -5.31
N GLU A 289 -1.35 24.41 -4.74
CA GLU A 289 -1.34 23.16 -5.48
C GLU A 289 -2.71 22.48 -5.33
N ILE A 290 -3.30 22.03 -6.44
CA ILE A 290 -4.49 21.19 -6.42
C ILE A 290 -4.15 19.78 -6.88
N GLY A 291 -4.88 18.79 -6.36
CA GLY A 291 -4.79 17.39 -6.79
C GLY A 291 -6.08 16.94 -7.46
N ILE A 292 -5.95 16.13 -8.52
CA ILE A 292 -7.08 15.48 -9.17
C ILE A 292 -6.69 14.08 -9.65
N ARG A 293 -7.57 13.10 -9.41
CA ARG A 293 -7.37 11.73 -9.90
C ARG A 293 -7.52 11.65 -11.42
N PRO A 294 -6.74 10.81 -12.13
CA PRO A 294 -6.82 10.64 -13.59
C PRO A 294 -8.23 10.31 -14.11
N GLU A 295 -8.99 9.51 -13.40
CA GLU A 295 -10.36 9.13 -13.73
C GLU A 295 -11.40 10.24 -13.52
N ASN A 296 -11.05 11.30 -12.81
CA ASN A 296 -11.92 12.44 -12.57
C ASN A 296 -11.70 13.59 -13.59
N ILE A 297 -10.64 13.52 -14.39
CA ILE A 297 -10.42 14.47 -15.49
C ILE A 297 -11.34 14.07 -16.64
N ILE A 298 -12.18 15.00 -17.08
CA ILE A 298 -13.08 14.77 -18.20
C ILE A 298 -12.42 15.33 -19.45
N ILE A 299 -12.30 14.50 -20.48
CA ILE A 299 -11.76 14.88 -21.80
C ILE A 299 -12.79 14.62 -22.90
N SER A 300 -12.98 15.58 -23.80
CA SER A 300 -13.98 15.57 -24.86
C SER A 300 -13.42 16.06 -26.19
N ASP A 301 -13.92 15.52 -27.28
CA ASP A 301 -13.62 15.97 -28.64
C ASP A 301 -14.38 17.25 -29.00
N GLN A 302 -15.46 17.53 -28.29
CA GLN A 302 -16.33 18.69 -28.52
C GLN A 302 -16.36 19.58 -27.29
N LYS A 303 -16.36 20.92 -27.53
CA LYS A 303 -16.50 21.91 -26.46
C LYS A 303 -17.92 21.89 -25.91
N ASP A 304 -18.05 21.73 -24.61
CA ASP A 304 -19.30 22.00 -23.92
C ASP A 304 -19.39 23.52 -23.63
N ILE A 305 -20.29 24.21 -24.32
CA ILE A 305 -20.46 25.69 -24.24
C ILE A 305 -20.91 26.10 -22.81
N SER A 306 -21.46 25.18 -22.04
CA SER A 306 -21.93 25.44 -20.67
C SER A 306 -20.85 25.35 -19.61
N THR A 307 -19.61 24.91 -19.97
CA THR A 307 -18.53 24.64 -19.02
C THR A 307 -17.22 25.35 -19.41
N ASP A 308 -16.45 25.70 -18.36
CA ASP A 308 -15.09 26.21 -18.51
C ASP A 308 -14.14 25.04 -18.83
N GLU A 309 -13.88 24.83 -20.11
CA GLU A 309 -13.01 23.78 -20.62
C GLU A 309 -11.72 24.37 -21.18
N SER A 310 -10.63 23.66 -20.91
CA SER A 310 -9.31 24.00 -21.41
C SER A 310 -8.93 23.12 -22.60
N LEU A 311 -8.36 23.66 -23.66
CA LEU A 311 -7.90 22.89 -24.80
C LEU A 311 -6.45 22.44 -24.58
N LEU A 312 -6.23 21.12 -24.40
CA LEU A 312 -4.92 20.52 -24.15
C LEU A 312 -4.51 19.57 -25.26
N GLU A 313 -3.21 19.54 -25.54
CA GLU A 313 -2.62 18.69 -26.57
C GLU A 313 -2.14 17.36 -25.99
N VAL A 314 -2.36 16.28 -26.73
CA VAL A 314 -1.90 14.93 -26.41
C VAL A 314 -0.40 14.82 -26.73
N MET A 315 0.41 14.59 -25.68
CA MET A 315 1.85 14.34 -25.81
C MET A 315 2.17 12.86 -26.04
N ALA A 316 1.40 11.98 -25.38
CA ALA A 316 1.55 10.54 -25.47
C ALA A 316 0.24 9.85 -25.06
N TYR A 317 0.09 8.58 -25.39
CA TYR A 317 -0.97 7.75 -24.84
C TYR A 317 -0.51 6.31 -24.69
N GLU A 318 -1.12 5.59 -23.74
CA GLU A 318 -0.91 4.15 -23.53
C GLU A 318 -2.26 3.45 -23.65
N ASN A 319 -2.42 2.56 -24.65
CA ASN A 319 -3.62 1.74 -24.78
C ASN A 319 -3.42 0.41 -24.05
N MET A 320 -4.15 0.21 -22.95
CA MET A 320 -4.08 -0.99 -22.12
C MET A 320 -5.10 -2.07 -22.50
N GLY A 321 -5.86 -1.84 -23.59
CA GLY A 321 -6.87 -2.75 -24.11
C GLY A 321 -8.27 -2.56 -23.48
N ASN A 322 -8.37 -2.29 -22.20
CA ASN A 322 -9.61 -1.98 -21.49
C ASN A 322 -9.82 -0.46 -21.31
N GLU A 323 -8.74 0.30 -21.23
CA GLU A 323 -8.71 1.76 -21.10
C GLU A 323 -7.48 2.35 -21.78
N GLN A 324 -7.47 3.64 -21.96
CA GLN A 324 -6.32 4.40 -22.42
C GLN A 324 -5.91 5.42 -21.35
N LEU A 325 -4.60 5.53 -21.12
CA LEU A 325 -4.01 6.63 -20.36
C LEU A 325 -3.55 7.68 -21.37
N VAL A 326 -4.10 8.89 -21.26
CA VAL A 326 -3.79 10.00 -22.15
C VAL A 326 -2.96 11.02 -21.39
N TYR A 327 -1.78 11.31 -21.91
CA TYR A 327 -0.84 12.29 -21.34
C TYR A 327 -1.04 13.62 -22.03
N LEU A 328 -1.54 14.60 -21.29
CA LEU A 328 -1.91 15.92 -21.79
C LEU A 328 -0.88 16.97 -21.36
N SER A 329 -0.53 17.88 -22.28
CA SER A 329 0.38 18.98 -22.00
C SER A 329 -0.37 20.14 -21.32
N LEU A 330 -0.02 20.43 -20.09
CA LEU A 330 -0.44 21.66 -19.40
C LEU A 330 0.82 22.51 -19.13
N LYS A 331 1.30 23.20 -20.16
CA LYS A 331 2.57 23.97 -20.15
C LYS A 331 3.78 23.12 -19.76
N SER A 332 4.40 23.40 -18.60
CA SER A 332 5.54 22.63 -18.08
C SER A 332 5.12 21.38 -17.29
N GLN A 333 3.82 21.12 -17.16
CA GLN A 333 3.28 20.00 -16.40
C GLN A 333 2.59 19.00 -17.33
N THR A 334 2.71 17.72 -17.04
CA THR A 334 2.01 16.65 -17.75
C THR A 334 0.87 16.16 -16.88
N LEU A 335 -0.32 16.06 -17.45
CA LEU A 335 -1.51 15.49 -16.80
C LEU A 335 -1.80 14.12 -17.38
N ILE A 336 -2.25 13.20 -16.56
CA ILE A 336 -2.72 11.88 -16.96
C ILE A 336 -4.24 11.87 -16.82
N ALA A 337 -4.94 11.56 -17.89
CA ALA A 337 -6.37 11.32 -17.88
C ALA A 337 -6.68 9.90 -18.36
N ARG A 338 -7.84 9.36 -17.97
CA ARG A 338 -8.34 8.08 -18.47
C ARG A 338 -9.40 8.28 -19.52
N ARG A 339 -9.35 7.45 -20.55
CA ARG A 339 -10.34 7.39 -21.62
C ARG A 339 -10.69 5.95 -21.98
N SER A 340 -11.83 5.73 -22.63
CA SER A 340 -12.21 4.43 -23.14
C SER A 340 -11.20 3.92 -24.18
N ALA A 341 -10.87 2.62 -24.17
CA ALA A 341 -9.98 2.02 -25.15
C ALA A 341 -10.53 2.10 -26.60
N GLN A 342 -11.82 2.33 -26.76
CA GLN A 342 -12.49 2.43 -28.07
C GLN A 342 -12.39 3.81 -28.70
N ASP A 343 -12.03 4.84 -27.91
CA ASP A 343 -11.92 6.20 -28.41
C ASP A 343 -10.63 6.35 -29.24
N SER A 344 -10.72 7.14 -30.31
CA SER A 344 -9.54 7.47 -31.12
C SER A 344 -8.68 8.50 -30.37
N VAL A 345 -7.40 8.17 -30.16
CA VAL A 345 -6.41 9.07 -29.57
C VAL A 345 -5.14 9.00 -30.41
N GLU A 346 -4.63 10.18 -30.80
CA GLU A 346 -3.37 10.33 -31.53
C GLU A 346 -2.53 11.46 -30.91
N ILE A 347 -1.21 11.35 -31.03
CA ILE A 347 -0.29 12.39 -30.56
C ILE A 347 -0.52 13.66 -31.39
N GLY A 348 -0.56 14.81 -30.72
CA GLY A 348 -0.82 16.10 -31.35
C GLY A 348 -2.32 16.47 -31.43
N LEU A 349 -3.24 15.52 -31.20
CA LEU A 349 -4.66 15.88 -31.06
C LEU A 349 -4.86 16.79 -29.85
N LYS A 350 -5.89 17.63 -29.95
CA LYS A 350 -6.28 18.53 -28.87
C LYS A 350 -7.66 18.15 -28.36
N PHE A 351 -7.78 17.98 -27.04
CA PHE A 351 -9.03 17.71 -26.37
C PHE A 351 -9.44 18.87 -25.48
N PHE A 352 -10.75 19.07 -25.38
CA PHE A 352 -11.32 19.90 -24.33
C PHE A 352 -11.26 19.15 -23.00
N VAL A 353 -10.67 19.79 -21.99
CA VAL A 353 -10.40 19.17 -20.69
C VAL A 353 -11.10 19.95 -19.60
N ARG A 354 -11.86 19.25 -18.78
CA ARG A 354 -12.57 19.82 -17.63
C ARG A 354 -12.09 19.17 -16.33
N PHE A 355 -11.94 20.01 -15.31
CA PHE A 355 -11.57 19.63 -13.96
C PHE A 355 -12.77 19.85 -13.02
N PRO A 356 -13.59 18.83 -12.72
CA PRO A 356 -14.75 18.96 -11.84
C PRO A 356 -14.33 19.47 -10.46
N ALA A 357 -14.88 20.60 -10.06
CA ALA A 357 -14.47 21.31 -8.85
C ALA A 357 -14.73 20.51 -7.54
N ASP A 358 -15.72 19.60 -7.56
CA ASP A 358 -16.05 18.69 -6.47
C ASP A 358 -15.06 17.51 -6.34
N LYS A 359 -14.20 17.29 -7.33
CA LYS A 359 -13.17 16.24 -7.36
C LYS A 359 -11.78 16.76 -7.04
N LEU A 360 -11.64 18.06 -6.87
CA LEU A 360 -10.36 18.68 -6.53
C LEU A 360 -10.07 18.54 -5.03
N ILE A 361 -8.84 18.22 -4.72
CA ILE A 361 -8.28 18.38 -3.38
C ILE A 361 -7.32 19.58 -3.38
N PHE A 362 -7.21 20.24 -2.24
CA PHE A 362 -6.35 21.41 -2.06
C PHE A 362 -5.16 21.03 -1.22
N ILE A 363 -3.96 21.43 -1.63
CA ILE A 363 -2.72 21.05 -0.98
C ILE A 363 -1.98 22.30 -0.55
N ASN A 364 -1.60 22.35 0.70
CA ASN A 364 -0.75 23.43 1.19
C ASN A 364 0.70 23.18 0.67
N PRO A 365 1.23 24.07 -0.17
CA PRO A 365 2.56 23.87 -0.76
C PRO A 365 3.70 23.92 0.28
N GLU A 366 3.48 24.50 1.46
CA GLU A 366 4.51 24.65 2.50
C GLU A 366 4.73 23.35 3.29
N ASN A 367 3.66 22.63 3.66
CA ASN A 367 3.73 21.43 4.51
C ASN A 367 3.15 20.16 3.88
N GLY A 368 2.54 20.26 2.69
CA GLY A 368 1.94 19.14 1.98
C GLY A 368 0.62 18.64 2.59
N GLU A 369 0.02 19.35 3.53
CA GLU A 369 -1.27 19.01 4.12
C GLU A 369 -2.38 19.12 3.09
N VAL A 370 -3.31 18.16 3.11
CA VAL A 370 -4.42 18.08 2.15
C VAL A 370 -5.71 18.55 2.80
N PHE A 371 -6.47 19.32 2.05
CA PHE A 371 -7.79 19.81 2.44
C PHE A 371 -8.82 19.41 1.38
N HIS A 372 -9.94 18.88 1.85
CA HIS A 372 -11.09 18.54 1.01
C HIS A 372 -12.14 19.66 1.10
N LYS A 373 -12.90 19.85 0.02
CA LYS A 373 -14.13 20.63 0.10
C LYS A 373 -15.12 19.93 1.03
N ARG A 374 -15.86 20.72 1.79
CA ARG A 374 -16.93 20.18 2.66
C ARG A 374 -18.16 19.82 1.84
#